data_8b0e899d208725dfa18535efe689d7d4
#
_entry.id   8b0e899d208725dfa18535efe689d7d4
#
_cell.length_a   1.000
_cell.length_b   1.000
_cell.length_c   1.000
_cell.angle_alpha   90.00
_cell.angle_beta   90.00
_cell.angle_gamma   90.00
#
_symmetry.space_group_name_H-M   'P 1'
#
loop_
_entity.id
_entity.type
_entity.pdbx_description
1 polymer ?
#
loop_
_entity_poly.entity_id
_entity_poly.type
_entity_poly.pdbx_seq_one_letter_code
_entity_poly.pdbx_strand_id
1 'polypeptide(L)'
;MIRKNQSILNFLNMASDAFLIFLSYSLAMYLRLEVLSGNTQMDLLGLRCQLLAAGCAVLVVFLYYLLQLYGSYRFKANVSEALKIFLVNGVVSLAFMAALYLVRIADFPRLAIVFFWLISSLLVIGKRSLAWGLLRYYRSLGYNQKQVAILGNGHLARQYLEDIRRNPQLGVTVTGYISREKRPELGKCLGSYEDLEKILERHKLDELIIALEPHETKFMKPALAVA
;
A
#
# COMPACT_ATOMS: atom_id res chain seq x y z
N MET A 1 6.47 -13.23 12.54
CA MET A 1 7.15 -13.63 11.28
C MET A 1 6.94 -12.63 10.12
N ILE A 2 5.84 -11.89 10.08
CA ILE A 2 5.47 -10.97 8.99
C ILE A 2 6.31 -9.67 8.98
N ARG A 3 6.75 -9.15 10.14
CA ARG A 3 7.61 -7.94 10.21
C ARG A 3 8.95 -8.08 9.49
N LYS A 4 9.54 -9.28 9.48
CA LYS A 4 10.85 -9.52 8.83
C LYS A 4 10.76 -9.49 7.29
N ASN A 5 9.59 -9.86 6.72
CA ASN A 5 9.40 -9.90 5.26
C ASN A 5 8.79 -8.59 4.69
N GLN A 6 8.29 -7.70 5.54
CA GLN A 6 7.66 -6.47 5.07
C GLN A 6 8.66 -5.51 4.40
N SER A 7 9.89 -5.46 4.91
CA SER A 7 10.97 -4.68 4.30
C SER A 7 11.32 -5.19 2.90
N ILE A 8 11.40 -6.51 2.73
CA ILE A 8 11.68 -7.14 1.43
C ILE A 8 10.53 -6.86 0.44
N LEU A 9 9.28 -7.00 0.89
CA LEU A 9 8.11 -6.70 0.07
C LEU A 9 8.06 -5.24 -0.35
N ASN A 10 8.39 -4.30 0.55
CA ASN A 10 8.47 -2.90 0.23
C ASN A 10 9.58 -2.62 -0.79
N PHE A 11 10.76 -3.23 -0.62
CA PHE A 11 11.85 -3.11 -1.57
C PHE A 11 11.47 -3.65 -2.96
N LEU A 12 10.87 -4.83 -3.04
CA LEU A 12 10.39 -5.39 -4.31
C LEU A 12 9.33 -4.50 -4.97
N ASN A 13 8.47 -3.88 -4.17
CA ASN A 13 7.47 -2.95 -4.67
C ASN A 13 8.10 -1.67 -5.22
N MET A 14 9.13 -1.13 -4.55
CA MET A 14 9.91 0.02 -5.03
C MET A 14 10.66 -0.31 -6.31
N ALA A 15 11.32 -1.46 -6.38
CA ALA A 15 12.06 -1.91 -7.56
C ALA A 15 11.12 -2.11 -8.77
N SER A 16 9.94 -2.70 -8.54
CA SER A 16 8.94 -2.86 -9.60
C SER A 16 8.34 -1.53 -10.07
N ASP A 17 8.13 -0.55 -9.17
CA ASP A 17 7.71 0.79 -9.57
C ASP A 17 8.79 1.49 -10.40
N ALA A 18 10.07 1.42 -9.97
CA ALA A 18 11.19 1.98 -10.73
C ALA A 18 11.27 1.39 -12.15
N PHE A 19 11.12 0.07 -12.27
CA PHE A 19 11.10 -0.61 -13.56
C PHE A 19 9.94 -0.15 -14.45
N LEU A 20 8.73 -0.04 -13.90
CA LEU A 20 7.57 0.43 -14.67
C LEU A 20 7.71 1.88 -15.11
N ILE A 21 8.28 2.75 -14.29
CA ILE A 21 8.51 4.15 -14.64
C ILE A 21 9.58 4.26 -15.73
N PHE A 22 10.67 3.48 -15.62
CA PHE A 22 11.68 3.38 -16.65
C PHE A 22 11.09 2.91 -17.99
N LEU A 23 10.30 1.85 -17.95
CA LEU A 23 9.60 1.32 -19.13
C LEU A 23 8.62 2.35 -19.73
N SER A 24 7.91 3.10 -18.87
CA SER A 24 6.99 4.16 -19.29
C SER A 24 7.68 5.26 -20.08
N TYR A 25 8.88 5.65 -19.66
CA TYR A 25 9.68 6.64 -20.39
C TYR A 25 10.07 6.13 -21.77
N SER A 26 10.60 4.91 -21.84
CA SER A 26 10.99 4.29 -23.11
C SER A 26 9.80 4.14 -24.06
N LEU A 27 8.64 3.72 -23.54
CA LEU A 27 7.39 3.59 -24.31
C LEU A 27 6.87 4.95 -24.79
N ALA A 28 6.92 5.97 -23.94
CA ALA A 28 6.49 7.33 -24.31
C ALA A 28 7.35 7.92 -25.44
N MET A 29 8.66 7.71 -25.38
CA MET A 29 9.60 8.11 -26.44
C MET A 29 9.35 7.34 -27.73
N TYR A 30 9.16 6.03 -27.64
CA TYR A 30 8.84 5.18 -28.80
C TYR A 30 7.55 5.65 -29.50
N LEU A 31 6.46 5.82 -28.74
CA LEU A 31 5.19 6.27 -29.29
C LEU A 31 5.29 7.64 -29.97
N ARG A 32 6.05 8.56 -29.38
CA ARG A 32 6.20 9.89 -29.94
C ARG A 32 7.07 9.92 -31.21
N LEU A 33 8.18 9.19 -31.22
CA LEU A 33 9.17 9.26 -32.30
C LEU A 33 8.80 8.35 -33.47
N GLU A 34 8.49 7.08 -33.21
CA GLU A 34 8.21 6.13 -34.30
C GLU A 34 6.76 6.18 -34.78
N VAL A 35 5.79 6.20 -33.84
CA VAL A 35 4.37 6.10 -34.25
C VAL A 35 3.81 7.43 -34.75
N LEU A 36 4.14 8.54 -34.06
CA LEU A 36 3.53 9.84 -34.39
C LEU A 36 4.38 10.71 -35.33
N SER A 37 5.71 10.56 -35.37
CA SER A 37 6.58 11.41 -36.20
C SER A 37 7.22 10.68 -37.37
N GLY A 38 7.27 9.35 -37.34
CA GLY A 38 8.00 8.57 -38.36
C GLY A 38 9.51 8.91 -38.48
N ASN A 39 10.07 9.60 -37.48
CA ASN A 39 11.42 10.11 -37.51
C ASN A 39 12.26 9.42 -36.45
N THR A 40 13.10 8.48 -36.90
CA THR A 40 13.95 7.62 -36.07
C THR A 40 15.34 8.21 -35.78
N GLN A 41 15.55 9.52 -36.00
CA GLN A 41 16.85 10.14 -35.80
C GLN A 41 17.35 10.20 -34.34
N MET A 42 16.43 9.99 -33.36
CA MET A 42 16.81 9.98 -31.95
C MET A 42 17.09 8.54 -31.51
N ASP A 43 18.33 8.26 -31.12
CA ASP A 43 18.69 6.94 -30.60
C ASP A 43 18.06 6.67 -29.25
N LEU A 44 16.94 5.94 -29.25
CA LEU A 44 16.19 5.54 -28.04
C LEU A 44 17.01 4.66 -27.11
N LEU A 45 17.96 3.90 -27.66
CA LEU A 45 18.87 3.04 -26.90
C LEU A 45 20.14 3.78 -26.48
N GLY A 46 20.30 5.03 -26.92
CA GLY A 46 21.45 5.85 -26.55
C GLY A 46 21.58 6.05 -25.05
N LEU A 47 22.80 6.00 -24.56
CA LEU A 47 23.11 6.10 -23.12
C LEU A 47 22.47 7.32 -22.45
N ARG A 48 22.37 8.45 -23.14
CA ARG A 48 21.74 9.68 -22.61
C ARG A 48 20.26 9.50 -22.30
N CYS A 49 19.51 8.89 -23.23
CA CYS A 49 18.08 8.61 -23.02
C CYS A 49 17.86 7.62 -21.86
N GLN A 50 18.69 6.59 -21.78
CA GLN A 50 18.65 5.60 -20.71
C GLN A 50 18.96 6.21 -19.33
N LEU A 51 19.95 7.09 -19.24
CA LEU A 51 20.31 7.80 -18.01
C LEU A 51 19.18 8.75 -17.55
N LEU A 52 18.53 9.46 -18.47
CA LEU A 52 17.37 10.29 -18.15
C LEU A 52 16.19 9.46 -17.65
N ALA A 53 15.92 8.33 -18.30
CA ALA A 53 14.88 7.39 -17.84
C ALA A 53 15.14 6.88 -16.42
N ALA A 54 16.39 6.46 -16.16
CA ALA A 54 16.80 5.99 -14.83
C ALA A 54 16.71 7.11 -13.78
N GLY A 55 17.14 8.33 -14.12
CA GLY A 55 17.03 9.50 -13.24
C GLY A 55 15.58 9.84 -12.88
N CYS A 56 14.69 9.84 -13.88
CA CYS A 56 13.25 10.02 -13.64
C CYS A 56 12.67 8.92 -12.75
N ALA A 57 13.04 7.65 -12.98
CA ALA A 57 12.55 6.54 -12.18
C ALA A 57 12.99 6.66 -10.72
N VAL A 58 14.26 6.99 -10.46
CA VAL A 58 14.79 7.19 -9.11
C VAL A 58 14.08 8.37 -8.42
N LEU A 59 13.88 9.49 -9.10
CA LEU A 59 13.23 10.67 -8.54
C LEU A 59 11.78 10.39 -8.16
N VAL A 60 11.01 9.74 -9.04
CA VAL A 60 9.61 9.41 -8.77
C VAL A 60 9.49 8.44 -7.60
N VAL A 61 10.31 7.37 -7.57
CA VAL A 61 10.30 6.40 -6.47
C VAL A 61 10.70 7.05 -5.14
N PHE A 62 11.67 7.95 -5.17
CA PHE A 62 12.07 8.73 -4.00
C PHE A 62 10.91 9.59 -3.46
N LEU A 63 10.16 10.27 -4.34
CA LEU A 63 8.99 11.04 -3.95
C LEU A 63 7.87 10.12 -3.42
N TYR A 64 7.65 8.95 -4.00
CA TYR A 64 6.71 7.97 -3.47
C TYR A 64 7.09 7.51 -2.05
N TYR A 65 8.39 7.35 -1.80
CA TYR A 65 8.90 7.02 -0.47
C TYR A 65 8.64 8.15 0.54
N LEU A 66 8.96 9.40 0.19
CA LEU A 66 8.73 10.58 1.04
C LEU A 66 7.23 10.74 1.37
N LEU A 67 6.34 10.49 0.42
CA LEU A 67 4.89 10.56 0.60
C LEU A 67 4.28 9.31 1.26
N GLN A 68 5.14 8.41 1.76
CA GLN A 68 4.74 7.18 2.46
C GLN A 68 3.75 6.32 1.64
N LEU A 69 3.92 6.28 0.32
CA LEU A 69 3.09 5.46 -0.57
C LEU A 69 3.41 3.96 -0.50
N TYR A 70 4.43 3.55 0.25
CA TYR A 70 4.82 2.15 0.49
C TYR A 70 4.35 1.61 1.85
N GLY A 71 3.36 2.25 2.47
CA GLY A 71 2.78 1.79 3.74
C GLY A 71 1.83 0.60 3.58
N SER A 72 1.31 0.10 4.71
CA SER A 72 0.40 -1.05 4.73
C SER A 72 -0.94 -0.75 4.04
N TYR A 73 -1.32 -1.61 3.08
CA TYR A 73 -2.48 -1.44 2.19
C TYR A 73 -3.82 -1.95 2.76
N ARG A 74 -3.92 -2.30 4.05
CA ARG A 74 -5.13 -2.99 4.54
C ARG A 74 -6.38 -2.11 4.59
N PHE A 75 -6.22 -0.81 4.88
CA PHE A 75 -7.34 0.11 5.14
C PHE A 75 -7.33 1.38 4.26
N LYS A 76 -6.39 1.50 3.30
CA LYS A 76 -6.34 2.69 2.45
C LYS A 76 -7.33 2.58 1.29
N ALA A 77 -8.08 3.64 1.06
CA ALA A 77 -8.94 3.77 -0.11
C ALA A 77 -8.06 3.93 -1.37
N ASN A 78 -8.25 3.05 -2.37
CA ASN A 78 -7.50 3.06 -3.63
C ASN A 78 -7.52 4.42 -4.37
N VAL A 79 -8.62 5.17 -4.25
CA VAL A 79 -8.80 6.44 -4.99
C VAL A 79 -7.83 7.52 -4.52
N SER A 80 -7.62 7.66 -3.21
CA SER A 80 -6.69 8.67 -2.68
C SER A 80 -5.23 8.37 -3.04
N GLU A 81 -4.86 7.10 -3.12
CA GLU A 81 -3.53 6.67 -3.53
C GLU A 81 -3.31 6.88 -5.02
N ALA A 82 -4.28 6.52 -5.87
CA ALA A 82 -4.23 6.75 -7.30
C ALA A 82 -4.07 8.24 -7.63
N LEU A 83 -4.81 9.11 -6.95
CA LEU A 83 -4.69 10.55 -7.12
C LEU A 83 -3.29 11.07 -6.74
N LYS A 84 -2.71 10.57 -5.63
CA LYS A 84 -1.35 10.94 -5.23
C LYS A 84 -0.31 10.52 -6.28
N ILE A 85 -0.41 9.30 -6.80
CA ILE A 85 0.49 8.81 -7.87
C ILE A 85 0.38 9.69 -9.10
N PHE A 86 -0.84 10.00 -9.54
CA PHE A 86 -1.09 10.84 -10.71
C PHE A 86 -0.51 12.24 -10.55
N LEU A 87 -0.70 12.86 -9.38
CA LEU A 87 -0.16 14.19 -9.06
C LEU A 87 1.38 14.19 -8.96
N VAL A 88 1.98 13.19 -8.31
CA VAL A 88 3.45 13.10 -8.20
C VAL A 88 4.08 12.95 -9.58
N ASN A 89 3.55 12.05 -10.41
CA ASN A 89 4.04 11.87 -11.77
C ASN A 89 3.88 13.17 -12.60
N GLY A 90 2.78 13.90 -12.39
CA GLY A 90 2.54 15.20 -13.03
C GLY A 90 3.56 16.25 -12.60
N VAL A 91 3.83 16.38 -11.31
CA VAL A 91 4.82 17.31 -10.78
C VAL A 91 6.22 17.00 -11.30
N VAL A 92 6.62 15.73 -11.33
CA VAL A 92 7.91 15.32 -11.88
C VAL A 92 8.00 15.63 -13.38
N SER A 93 6.93 15.34 -14.12
CA SER A 93 6.88 15.64 -15.56
C SER A 93 6.98 17.14 -15.85
N LEU A 94 6.31 17.96 -15.06
CA LEU A 94 6.40 19.44 -15.15
C LEU A 94 7.80 19.94 -14.77
N ALA A 95 8.38 19.41 -13.69
CA ALA A 95 9.75 19.75 -13.29
C ALA A 95 10.77 19.34 -14.36
N PHE A 96 10.59 18.18 -14.96
CA PHE A 96 11.45 17.72 -16.06
C PHE A 96 11.31 18.62 -17.30
N MET A 97 10.09 19.04 -17.66
CA MET A 97 9.85 19.97 -18.75
C MET A 97 10.51 21.34 -18.48
N ALA A 98 10.39 21.86 -17.24
CA ALA A 98 11.03 23.09 -16.84
C ALA A 98 12.55 23.01 -16.89
N ALA A 99 13.14 21.89 -16.44
CA ALA A 99 14.58 21.65 -16.50
C ALA A 99 15.09 21.65 -17.95
N LEU A 100 14.39 20.97 -18.87
CA LEU A 100 14.75 20.98 -20.30
C LEU A 100 14.70 22.38 -20.92
N TYR A 101 13.72 23.19 -20.49
CA TYR A 101 13.60 24.59 -20.94
C TYR A 101 14.77 25.45 -20.44
N LEU A 102 15.14 25.33 -19.17
CA LEU A 102 16.26 26.06 -18.57
C LEU A 102 17.60 25.71 -19.19
N VAL A 103 17.83 24.43 -19.50
CA VAL A 103 19.06 23.94 -20.15
C VAL A 103 19.07 24.23 -21.66
N ARG A 104 17.98 24.80 -22.20
CA ARG A 104 17.81 25.14 -23.63
C ARG A 104 17.96 23.95 -24.59
N ILE A 105 17.53 22.77 -24.16
CA ILE A 105 17.46 21.58 -25.03
C ILE A 105 16.21 21.71 -25.92
N ALA A 106 16.36 22.30 -27.09
CA ALA A 106 15.26 22.60 -28.01
C ALA A 106 14.67 21.34 -28.69
N ASP A 107 15.53 20.35 -28.95
CA ASP A 107 15.17 19.16 -29.77
C ASP A 107 14.45 18.06 -29.03
N PHE A 108 14.17 18.23 -27.73
CA PHE A 108 13.48 17.21 -26.95
C PHE A 108 11.96 17.21 -27.24
N PRO A 109 11.37 16.05 -27.55
CA PRO A 109 9.96 15.96 -27.92
C PRO A 109 9.03 16.18 -26.70
N ARG A 110 8.51 17.38 -26.54
CA ARG A 110 7.67 17.77 -25.38
C ARG A 110 6.46 16.88 -25.17
N LEU A 111 5.82 16.41 -26.25
CA LEU A 111 4.70 15.46 -26.17
C LEU A 111 5.08 14.12 -25.54
N ALA A 112 6.33 13.69 -25.64
CA ALA A 112 6.81 12.48 -24.98
C ALA A 112 6.70 12.61 -23.45
N ILE A 113 6.86 13.81 -22.87
CA ILE A 113 6.72 14.03 -21.43
C ILE A 113 5.25 13.87 -21.00
N VAL A 114 4.31 14.32 -21.82
CA VAL A 114 2.87 14.12 -21.55
C VAL A 114 2.52 12.65 -21.61
N PHE A 115 3.01 11.92 -22.62
CA PHE A 115 2.82 10.47 -22.70
C PHE A 115 3.48 9.75 -21.53
N PHE A 116 4.68 10.14 -21.13
CA PHE A 116 5.35 9.60 -19.95
C PHE A 116 4.49 9.76 -18.69
N TRP A 117 3.95 10.95 -18.43
CA TRP A 117 3.06 11.21 -17.31
C TRP A 117 1.85 10.29 -17.30
N LEU A 118 1.14 10.19 -18.43
CA LEU A 118 -0.07 9.37 -18.54
C LEU A 118 0.24 7.88 -18.42
N ILE A 119 1.24 7.38 -19.16
CA ILE A 119 1.61 5.97 -19.19
C ILE A 119 2.16 5.52 -17.83
N SER A 120 3.06 6.29 -17.22
CA SER A 120 3.62 5.96 -15.90
C SER A 120 2.53 5.93 -14.83
N SER A 121 1.61 6.90 -14.85
CA SER A 121 0.46 6.90 -13.92
C SER A 121 -0.43 5.68 -14.13
N LEU A 122 -0.78 5.37 -15.36
CA LEU A 122 -1.63 4.22 -15.70
C LEU A 122 -0.99 2.89 -15.27
N LEU A 123 0.29 2.68 -15.59
CA LEU A 123 0.98 1.43 -15.28
C LEU A 123 1.18 1.24 -13.76
N VAL A 124 1.57 2.28 -13.03
CA VAL A 124 1.78 2.17 -11.58
C VAL A 124 0.45 2.01 -10.85
N ILE A 125 -0.59 2.77 -11.20
CA ILE A 125 -1.94 2.63 -10.62
C ILE A 125 -2.51 1.26 -10.95
N GLY A 126 -2.39 0.82 -12.21
CA GLY A 126 -2.85 -0.50 -12.66
C GLY A 126 -2.17 -1.64 -11.90
N LYS A 127 -0.83 -1.61 -11.76
CA LYS A 127 -0.08 -2.58 -10.95
C LYS A 127 -0.59 -2.64 -9.51
N ARG A 128 -0.75 -1.47 -8.87
CA ARG A 128 -1.19 -1.41 -7.47
C ARG A 128 -2.63 -1.89 -7.30
N SER A 129 -3.52 -1.51 -8.21
CA SER A 129 -4.91 -1.97 -8.22
C SER A 129 -5.00 -3.49 -8.40
N LEU A 130 -4.20 -4.05 -9.30
CA LEU A 130 -4.12 -5.49 -9.52
C LEU A 130 -3.58 -6.22 -8.28
N ALA A 131 -2.48 -5.74 -7.70
CA ALA A 131 -1.91 -6.31 -6.48
C ALA A 131 -2.90 -6.27 -5.31
N TRP A 132 -3.62 -5.16 -5.14
CA TRP A 132 -4.66 -5.03 -4.13
C TRP A 132 -5.83 -5.99 -4.38
N GLY A 133 -6.30 -6.11 -5.62
CA GLY A 133 -7.37 -7.04 -6.00
C GLY A 133 -6.98 -8.49 -5.74
N LEU A 134 -5.76 -8.90 -6.12
CA LEU A 134 -5.22 -10.23 -5.86
C LEU A 134 -5.12 -10.52 -4.37
N LEU A 135 -4.54 -9.59 -3.58
CA LEU A 135 -4.44 -9.75 -2.12
C LEU A 135 -5.83 -9.87 -1.47
N ARG A 136 -6.81 -9.09 -1.93
CA ARG A 136 -8.18 -9.16 -1.45
C ARG A 136 -8.82 -10.52 -1.76
N TYR A 137 -8.62 -11.01 -2.98
CA TYR A 137 -9.09 -12.33 -3.40
C TYR A 137 -8.47 -13.47 -2.57
N TYR A 138 -7.13 -13.47 -2.40
CA TYR A 138 -6.47 -14.50 -1.56
C TYR A 138 -6.90 -14.45 -0.10
N ARG A 139 -7.16 -13.26 0.45
CA ARG A 139 -7.69 -13.12 1.82
C ARG A 139 -9.10 -13.68 1.95
N SER A 140 -9.96 -13.48 0.96
CA SER A 140 -11.32 -14.07 0.98
C SER A 140 -11.31 -15.60 0.92
N LEU A 141 -10.24 -16.21 0.38
CA LEU A 141 -10.00 -17.65 0.40
C LEU A 141 -9.38 -18.16 1.71
N GLY A 142 -9.17 -17.28 2.70
CA GLY A 142 -8.62 -17.65 4.00
C GLY A 142 -7.08 -17.58 4.12
N TYR A 143 -6.38 -17.18 3.05
CA TYR A 143 -4.92 -17.02 3.10
C TYR A 143 -4.52 -15.67 3.71
N ASN A 144 -3.35 -15.63 4.37
CA ASN A 144 -2.76 -14.40 4.96
C ASN A 144 -3.72 -13.67 5.91
N GLN A 145 -4.45 -14.44 6.74
CA GLN A 145 -5.34 -13.89 7.76
C GLN A 145 -4.53 -13.46 8.98
N LYS A 146 -4.94 -12.33 9.59
CA LYS A 146 -4.45 -11.91 10.90
C LYS A 146 -5.31 -12.52 11.99
N GLN A 147 -4.64 -13.12 12.97
CA GLN A 147 -5.28 -13.62 14.19
C GLN A 147 -5.45 -12.47 15.18
N VAL A 148 -6.69 -12.12 15.49
CA VAL A 148 -6.97 -11.04 16.45
C VAL A 148 -7.78 -11.55 17.63
N ALA A 149 -7.54 -10.94 18.80
CA ALA A 149 -8.44 -11.08 19.95
C ALA A 149 -9.13 -9.75 20.24
N ILE A 150 -10.35 -9.80 20.73
CA ILE A 150 -11.13 -8.63 21.11
C ILE A 150 -11.07 -8.49 22.64
N LEU A 151 -10.61 -7.35 23.13
CA LEU A 151 -10.64 -7.01 24.56
C LEU A 151 -11.94 -6.27 24.87
N GLY A 152 -12.85 -6.93 25.55
CA GLY A 152 -14.20 -6.46 25.85
C GLY A 152 -15.30 -7.35 25.26
N ASN A 153 -16.52 -7.19 25.75
CA ASN A 153 -17.70 -7.99 25.35
C ASN A 153 -18.95 -7.14 25.09
N GLY A 154 -18.78 -5.81 25.01
CA GLY A 154 -19.86 -4.85 24.83
C GLY A 154 -20.35 -4.72 23.38
N HIS A 155 -21.12 -3.66 23.14
CA HIS A 155 -21.70 -3.34 21.83
C HIS A 155 -20.61 -3.18 20.74
N LEU A 156 -19.51 -2.51 21.08
CA LEU A 156 -18.39 -2.31 20.14
C LEU A 156 -17.74 -3.64 19.69
N ALA A 157 -17.57 -4.59 20.63
CA ALA A 157 -17.03 -5.90 20.30
C ALA A 157 -17.95 -6.67 19.34
N ARG A 158 -19.27 -6.61 19.56
CA ARG A 158 -20.27 -7.22 18.68
C ARG A 158 -20.26 -6.58 17.29
N GLN A 159 -20.29 -5.26 17.23
CA GLN A 159 -20.25 -4.53 15.96
C GLN A 159 -18.98 -4.86 15.16
N TYR A 160 -17.83 -4.86 15.80
CA TYR A 160 -16.57 -5.23 15.14
C TYR A 160 -16.61 -6.66 14.59
N LEU A 161 -17.13 -7.63 15.36
CA LEU A 161 -17.25 -9.02 14.92
C LEU A 161 -18.19 -9.15 13.72
N GLU A 162 -19.30 -8.43 13.71
CA GLU A 162 -20.22 -8.41 12.57
C GLU A 162 -19.58 -7.78 11.33
N ASP A 163 -18.86 -6.69 11.48
CA ASP A 163 -18.16 -6.02 10.38
C ASP A 163 -17.09 -6.93 9.76
N ILE A 164 -16.35 -7.68 10.57
CA ILE A 164 -15.39 -8.66 10.07
C ILE A 164 -16.09 -9.82 9.33
N ARG A 165 -17.19 -10.33 9.87
CA ARG A 165 -17.98 -11.40 9.22
C ARG A 165 -18.57 -10.97 7.88
N ARG A 166 -19.00 -9.71 7.76
CA ARG A 166 -19.52 -9.12 6.51
C ARG A 166 -18.43 -8.84 5.48
N ASN A 167 -17.17 -8.72 5.93
CA ASN A 167 -16.03 -8.31 5.09
C ASN A 167 -14.87 -9.31 5.16
N PRO A 168 -15.02 -10.55 4.70
CA PRO A 168 -13.96 -11.58 4.76
C PRO A 168 -12.69 -11.18 4.02
N GLN A 169 -12.82 -10.27 3.03
CA GLN A 169 -11.70 -9.72 2.27
C GLN A 169 -10.71 -8.89 3.09
N LEU A 170 -11.05 -8.51 4.34
CA LEU A 170 -10.10 -7.84 5.25
C LEU A 170 -9.01 -8.81 5.73
N GLY A 171 -9.25 -10.11 5.64
CA GLY A 171 -8.30 -11.14 6.06
C GLY A 171 -8.00 -11.06 7.56
N VAL A 172 -9.04 -10.93 8.36
CA VAL A 172 -8.98 -10.90 9.82
C VAL A 172 -9.79 -12.07 10.37
N THR A 173 -9.18 -12.87 11.24
CA THR A 173 -9.86 -13.96 11.96
C THR A 173 -9.88 -13.63 13.44
N VAL A 174 -11.07 -13.55 14.01
CA VAL A 174 -11.24 -13.36 15.44
C VAL A 174 -11.06 -14.70 16.14
N THR A 175 -9.96 -14.87 16.88
CA THR A 175 -9.64 -16.08 17.65
C THR A 175 -10.55 -16.22 18.87
N GLY A 176 -10.97 -15.10 19.43
CA GLY A 176 -11.87 -15.04 20.58
C GLY A 176 -11.87 -13.66 21.22
N TYR A 177 -12.57 -13.55 22.33
CA TYR A 177 -12.63 -12.33 23.11
C TYR A 177 -12.13 -12.54 24.54
N ILE A 178 -11.74 -11.46 25.20
CA ILE A 178 -11.21 -11.42 26.57
C ILE A 178 -12.15 -10.54 27.38
N SER A 179 -12.80 -11.13 28.38
CA SER A 179 -13.71 -10.42 29.28
C SER A 179 -13.95 -11.22 30.56
N ARG A 180 -14.40 -10.55 31.63
CA ARG A 180 -14.84 -11.19 32.85
C ARG A 180 -16.16 -11.97 32.69
N GLU A 181 -17.07 -11.44 31.88
CA GLU A 181 -18.35 -12.06 31.60
C GLU A 181 -18.32 -12.83 30.29
N LYS A 182 -18.85 -14.04 30.30
CA LYS A 182 -18.97 -14.87 29.10
C LYS A 182 -20.20 -14.47 28.29
N ARG A 183 -20.02 -14.21 27.03
CA ARG A 183 -21.08 -13.97 26.04
C ARG A 183 -20.92 -14.92 24.85
N PRO A 184 -21.74 -15.99 24.79
CA PRO A 184 -21.63 -17.01 23.72
C PRO A 184 -21.76 -16.44 22.30
N GLU A 185 -22.45 -15.31 22.13
CA GLU A 185 -22.69 -14.64 20.86
C GLU A 185 -21.38 -14.12 20.20
N LEU A 186 -20.36 -13.81 21.02
CA LEU A 186 -19.07 -13.32 20.58
C LEU A 186 -18.08 -14.44 20.23
N GLY A 187 -18.46 -15.71 20.47
CA GLY A 187 -17.62 -16.86 20.20
C GLY A 187 -16.85 -17.34 21.44
N LYS A 188 -15.58 -17.74 21.26
CA LYS A 188 -14.75 -18.32 22.32
C LYS A 188 -14.24 -17.26 23.28
N CYS A 189 -14.53 -17.35 24.57
CA CYS A 189 -13.89 -16.57 25.62
C CYS A 189 -12.49 -17.15 25.89
N LEU A 190 -11.44 -16.32 25.73
CA LEU A 190 -10.04 -16.72 25.94
C LEU A 190 -9.62 -16.63 27.40
N GLY A 191 -10.28 -15.79 28.20
CA GLY A 191 -10.02 -15.59 29.61
C GLY A 191 -10.47 -14.21 30.11
N SER A 192 -10.00 -13.85 31.31
CA SER A 192 -10.29 -12.56 31.95
C SER A 192 -9.21 -11.51 31.65
N TYR A 193 -9.49 -10.26 31.95
CA TYR A 193 -8.55 -9.13 31.77
C TYR A 193 -7.26 -9.30 32.59
N GLU A 194 -7.34 -9.98 33.73
CA GLU A 194 -6.20 -10.25 34.63
C GLU A 194 -5.19 -11.24 34.02
N ASP A 195 -5.64 -12.11 33.11
CA ASP A 195 -4.81 -13.13 32.47
C ASP A 195 -4.28 -12.69 31.10
N LEU A 196 -4.40 -11.41 30.76
CA LEU A 196 -4.09 -10.89 29.42
C LEU A 196 -2.71 -11.29 28.91
N GLU A 197 -1.69 -11.14 29.74
CA GLU A 197 -0.28 -11.49 29.42
C GLU A 197 -0.15 -12.97 29.04
N LYS A 198 -0.69 -13.86 29.85
CA LYS A 198 -0.70 -15.32 29.61
C LYS A 198 -1.46 -15.70 28.36
N ILE A 199 -2.55 -14.98 28.05
CA ILE A 199 -3.37 -15.21 26.87
C ILE A 199 -2.59 -14.80 25.60
N LEU A 200 -1.90 -13.65 25.63
CA LEU A 200 -1.10 -13.17 24.50
C LEU A 200 0.10 -14.09 24.22
N GLU A 201 0.75 -14.60 25.24
CA GLU A 201 1.83 -15.59 25.09
C GLU A 201 1.34 -16.94 24.55
N ARG A 202 0.20 -17.40 25.02
CA ARG A 202 -0.38 -18.72 24.67
C ARG A 202 -0.96 -18.75 23.25
N HIS A 203 -1.59 -17.66 22.84
CA HIS A 203 -2.20 -17.52 21.54
C HIS A 203 -1.31 -16.60 20.70
N LYS A 204 -0.80 -17.10 19.57
CA LYS A 204 -0.01 -16.31 18.62
C LYS A 204 -0.89 -15.27 17.93
N LEU A 205 -1.25 -14.22 18.66
CA LEU A 205 -2.08 -13.13 18.17
C LEU A 205 -1.22 -12.11 17.43
N ASP A 206 -1.74 -11.61 16.31
CA ASP A 206 -1.09 -10.56 15.54
C ASP A 206 -1.49 -9.17 16.04
N GLU A 207 -2.74 -9.02 16.53
CA GLU A 207 -3.29 -7.75 17.02
C GLU A 207 -4.29 -7.99 18.15
N LEU A 208 -4.36 -7.03 19.07
CA LEU A 208 -5.38 -6.95 20.12
C LEU A 208 -6.29 -5.76 19.82
N ILE A 209 -7.59 -6.01 19.65
CA ILE A 209 -8.60 -4.99 19.40
C ILE A 209 -9.23 -4.58 20.72
N ILE A 210 -9.04 -3.32 21.11
CA ILE A 210 -9.60 -2.79 22.37
C ILE A 210 -11.01 -2.30 22.08
N ALA A 211 -12.02 -3.02 22.60
CA ALA A 211 -13.44 -2.72 22.49
C ALA A 211 -14.10 -2.65 23.87
N LEU A 212 -13.42 -1.95 24.80
CA LEU A 212 -13.88 -1.75 26.16
C LEU A 212 -15.00 -0.71 26.23
N GLU A 213 -15.96 -0.93 27.11
CA GLU A 213 -16.98 0.07 27.42
C GLU A 213 -16.45 1.15 28.38
N PRO A 214 -17.11 2.33 28.49
CA PRO A 214 -16.63 3.44 29.31
C PRO A 214 -16.34 3.08 30.77
N HIS A 215 -17.09 2.13 31.33
CA HIS A 215 -16.90 1.66 32.72
C HIS A 215 -15.73 0.68 32.88
N GLU A 216 -15.19 0.14 31.77
CA GLU A 216 -14.07 -0.81 31.72
C GLU A 216 -12.73 -0.15 31.37
N THR A 217 -12.69 1.16 31.16
CA THR A 217 -11.50 1.90 30.72
C THR A 217 -10.28 1.75 31.64
N LYS A 218 -10.48 1.38 32.90
CA LYS A 218 -9.41 1.05 33.86
C LYS A 218 -8.49 -0.08 33.35
N PHE A 219 -9.00 -0.98 32.52
CA PHE A 219 -8.22 -2.08 31.93
C PHE A 219 -7.48 -1.69 30.65
N MET A 220 -7.70 -0.49 30.11
CA MET A 220 -7.04 0.00 28.90
C MET A 220 -5.55 0.23 29.11
N LYS A 221 -5.14 0.83 30.25
CA LYS A 221 -3.73 1.08 30.56
C LYS A 221 -2.90 -0.20 30.64
N PRO A 222 -3.32 -1.25 31.40
CA PRO A 222 -2.63 -2.53 31.40
C PRO A 222 -2.54 -3.18 30.02
N ALA A 223 -3.62 -3.12 29.24
CA ALA A 223 -3.67 -3.67 27.90
C ALA A 223 -2.67 -3.01 26.93
N LEU A 224 -2.51 -1.67 27.00
CA LEU A 224 -1.54 -0.92 26.21
C LEU A 224 -0.09 -1.15 26.64
N ALA A 225 0.15 -1.55 27.89
CA ALA A 225 1.51 -1.83 28.38
C ALA A 225 2.03 -3.19 27.93
N VAL A 226 1.12 -4.13 27.59
CA VAL A 226 1.46 -5.52 27.23
C VAL A 226 1.36 -5.76 25.72
N ALA A 227 0.68 -4.88 24.97
CA ALA A 227 0.49 -4.96 23.51
C ALA A 227 1.66 -4.31 22.74
#